data_0e0cc0c10a9b22f6764c8820d8c2a3bd
#
_entry.id   0e0cc0c10a9b22f6764c8820d8c2a3bd
#
_cell.length_a   1.000
_cell.length_b   1.000
_cell.length_c   1.000
_cell.angle_alpha   90.00
_cell.angle_beta   90.00
_cell.angle_gamma   90.00
#
_symmetry.space_group_name_H-M   'P 1'
#
loop_
_entity.id
_entity.type
_entity.pdbx_description
1 polymer ?
#
loop_
_entity_poly.entity_id
_entity_poly.type
_entity_poly.pdbx_seq_one_letter_code
_entity_poly.pdbx_strand_id
1 'polypeptide(L)'
;MILTKGSLEEREQMDTSVLKAVPLFKDIDAEDLEALGQLMSETTLKRGDSLFREGDDGDRLYIVTDGKVKLSHSSDDGRENLIAVLGPGEIIGELSLFDLGARSSTVAAIAPTRLVSLSHKDMMSFINQHPDMAITMLRELARRLRNTNEQ
;
A
#
# COMPACT_ATOMS: atom_id res chain seq x y z
N MET A 1 -2.79 27.30 -10.17
CA MET A 1 -2.02 27.52 -8.93
C MET A 1 -0.67 26.86 -9.03
N ILE A 2 0.35 27.57 -8.70
CA ILE A 2 1.72 27.07 -8.80
C ILE A 2 2.07 26.36 -7.50
N LEU A 3 2.43 25.07 -7.61
CA LEU A 3 2.97 24.35 -6.47
C LEU A 3 4.38 24.85 -6.19
N THR A 4 4.67 25.17 -4.95
CA THR A 4 6.00 25.59 -4.57
C THR A 4 6.97 24.41 -4.61
N LYS A 5 8.23 24.68 -4.88
CA LYS A 5 9.27 23.65 -4.86
C LYS A 5 9.33 22.93 -3.51
N GLY A 6 9.14 23.64 -2.41
CA GLY A 6 9.12 23.07 -1.09
C GLY A 6 8.02 22.04 -0.89
N SER A 7 6.83 22.25 -1.45
CA SER A 7 5.73 21.30 -1.35
C SER A 7 6.05 19.98 -2.04
N LEU A 8 6.72 20.04 -3.19
CA LEU A 8 7.14 18.83 -3.90
C LEU A 8 8.23 18.08 -3.12
N GLU A 9 9.18 18.79 -2.56
CA GLU A 9 10.23 18.19 -1.75
C GLU A 9 9.67 17.52 -0.50
N GLU A 10 8.70 18.14 0.15
CA GLU A 10 8.02 17.57 1.31
C GLU A 10 7.27 16.30 0.94
N ARG A 11 6.58 16.28 -0.20
CA ARG A 11 5.88 15.09 -0.69
C ARG A 11 6.84 13.95 -0.95
N GLU A 12 7.96 14.21 -1.61
CA GLU A 12 8.98 13.19 -1.88
C GLU A 12 9.55 12.61 -0.60
N GLN A 13 9.83 13.45 0.40
CA GLN A 13 10.32 12.99 1.70
C GLN A 13 9.27 12.16 2.43
N MET A 14 8.01 12.56 2.39
CA MET A 14 6.90 11.81 3.00
C MET A 14 6.75 10.44 2.33
N ASP A 15 6.80 10.39 1.00
CA ASP A 15 6.65 9.15 0.25
C ASP A 15 7.76 8.16 0.60
N THR A 16 9.02 8.63 0.68
CA THR A 16 10.15 7.79 1.05
C THR A 16 10.00 7.25 2.47
N SER A 17 9.61 8.12 3.41
CA SER A 17 9.41 7.74 4.79
C SER A 17 8.29 6.71 4.93
N VAL A 18 7.22 6.90 4.17
CA VAL A 18 6.06 6.00 4.16
C VAL A 18 6.46 4.61 3.63
N LEU A 19 7.26 4.58 2.57
CA LEU A 19 7.69 3.30 1.97
C LEU A 19 8.54 2.47 2.92
N LYS A 20 9.31 3.09 3.81
CA LYS A 20 10.09 2.35 4.80
C LYS A 20 9.21 1.56 5.76
N ALA A 21 7.97 1.96 5.93
CA ALA A 21 7.02 1.24 6.79
C ALA A 21 6.50 -0.04 6.14
N VAL A 22 6.69 -0.23 4.83
CA VAL A 22 6.30 -1.46 4.14
C VAL A 22 7.31 -2.54 4.46
N PRO A 23 6.93 -3.62 5.18
CA PRO A 23 7.90 -4.64 5.59
C PRO A 23 8.69 -5.25 4.45
N LEU A 24 8.06 -5.40 3.27
CA LEU A 24 8.72 -5.98 2.10
C LEU A 24 9.85 -5.10 1.58
N PHE A 25 9.82 -3.80 1.90
CA PHE A 25 10.81 -2.83 1.42
C PHE A 25 11.90 -2.50 2.44
N LYS A 26 11.91 -3.17 3.58
CA LYS A 26 12.76 -2.76 4.71
C LYS A 26 14.26 -2.79 4.39
N ASP A 27 14.71 -3.68 3.51
CA ASP A 27 16.12 -3.84 3.16
C ASP A 27 16.48 -3.21 1.80
N ILE A 28 15.56 -2.46 1.21
CA ILE A 28 15.80 -1.76 -0.05
C ILE A 28 16.60 -0.49 0.22
N ASP A 29 17.57 -0.21 -0.65
CA ASP A 29 18.41 0.97 -0.54
C ASP A 29 17.58 2.26 -0.58
N ALA A 30 18.02 3.27 0.17
CA ALA A 30 17.32 4.55 0.24
C ALA A 30 17.16 5.21 -1.14
N GLU A 31 18.15 5.06 -2.00
CA GLU A 31 18.11 5.61 -3.37
C GLU A 31 16.99 4.96 -4.19
N ASP A 32 16.87 3.63 -4.10
CA ASP A 32 15.80 2.89 -4.79
C ASP A 32 14.42 3.22 -4.21
N LEU A 33 14.31 3.37 -2.90
CA LEU A 33 13.07 3.77 -2.26
C LEU A 33 12.62 5.15 -2.69
N GLU A 34 13.56 6.08 -2.81
CA GLU A 34 13.26 7.43 -3.26
C GLU A 34 12.74 7.43 -4.69
N ALA A 35 13.37 6.67 -5.58
CA ALA A 35 12.92 6.53 -6.95
C ALA A 35 11.54 5.87 -7.03
N LEU A 36 11.30 4.86 -6.22
CA LEU A 36 10.01 4.18 -6.16
C LEU A 36 8.91 5.12 -5.64
N GLY A 37 9.26 5.97 -4.66
CA GLY A 37 8.32 6.95 -4.10
C GLY A 37 7.80 7.93 -5.14
N GLN A 38 8.57 8.23 -6.18
CA GLN A 38 8.15 9.13 -7.24
C GLN A 38 7.05 8.54 -8.12
N LEU A 39 6.86 7.23 -8.07
CA LEU A 39 5.81 6.54 -8.83
C LEU A 39 4.48 6.48 -8.07
N MET A 40 4.46 6.92 -6.83
CA MET A 40 3.27 6.85 -5.99
C MET A 40 2.24 7.90 -6.35
N SER A 41 0.97 7.54 -6.17
CA SER A 41 -0.17 8.44 -6.38
C SER A 41 -0.88 8.69 -5.05
N GLU A 42 -1.43 9.88 -4.89
CA GLU A 42 -2.18 10.24 -3.70
C GLU A 42 -3.68 10.12 -3.95
N THR A 43 -4.40 9.60 -2.94
CA THR A 43 -5.86 9.49 -2.96
C THR A 43 -6.38 10.08 -1.66
N THR A 44 -7.47 10.85 -1.76
CA THR A 44 -8.17 11.39 -0.58
C THR A 44 -9.58 10.85 -0.54
N LEU A 45 -10.05 10.52 0.65
CA LEU A 45 -11.40 10.02 0.88
C LEU A 45 -12.09 10.88 1.91
N LYS A 46 -13.38 11.11 1.69
CA LYS A 46 -14.25 11.69 2.70
C LYS A 46 -14.77 10.56 3.59
N ARG A 47 -15.17 10.90 4.80
CA ARG A 47 -15.82 9.94 5.68
C ARG A 47 -16.97 9.25 4.96
N GLY A 48 -16.99 7.93 4.97
CA GLY A 48 -18.00 7.12 4.31
C GLY A 48 -17.67 6.68 2.89
N ASP A 49 -16.64 7.26 2.27
CA ASP A 49 -16.23 6.84 0.93
C ASP A 49 -15.58 5.46 0.97
N SER A 50 -15.90 4.64 -0.03
CA SER A 50 -15.24 3.34 -0.20
C SER A 50 -13.99 3.51 -1.05
N LEU A 51 -12.88 2.92 -0.59
CA LEU A 51 -11.66 2.85 -1.39
C LEU A 51 -11.81 1.78 -2.47
N PHE A 52 -12.27 0.61 -2.06
CA PHE A 52 -12.66 -0.49 -2.95
C PHE A 52 -13.59 -1.42 -2.19
N ARG A 53 -14.20 -2.34 -2.92
CA ARG A 53 -15.14 -3.31 -2.35
C ARG A 53 -14.59 -4.71 -2.50
N GLU A 54 -15.01 -5.58 -1.60
CA GLU A 54 -14.72 -7.01 -1.68
C GLU A 54 -15.11 -7.55 -3.05
N GLY A 55 -14.20 -8.28 -3.69
CA GLY A 55 -14.41 -8.81 -5.03
C GLY A 55 -13.90 -7.93 -6.16
N ASP A 56 -13.63 -6.66 -5.90
CA ASP A 56 -13.02 -5.77 -6.91
C ASP A 56 -11.65 -6.28 -7.30
N ASP A 57 -11.21 -5.97 -8.51
CA ASP A 57 -9.87 -6.30 -8.95
C ASP A 57 -8.85 -5.48 -8.17
N GLY A 58 -7.88 -6.17 -7.56
CA GLY A 58 -6.81 -5.53 -6.81
C GLY A 58 -5.54 -5.43 -7.65
N ASP A 59 -5.06 -4.22 -7.86
CA ASP A 59 -3.90 -3.94 -8.70
C ASP A 59 -2.88 -3.01 -8.05
N ARG A 60 -3.02 -2.74 -6.77
CA ARG A 60 -2.12 -1.81 -6.08
C ARG A 60 -2.12 -1.97 -4.57
N LEU A 61 -1.05 -1.49 -4.00
CA LEU A 61 -0.88 -1.32 -2.56
C LEU A 61 -1.32 0.09 -2.19
N TYR A 62 -1.92 0.24 -1.02
CA TYR A 62 -2.21 1.55 -0.42
C TYR A 62 -1.56 1.65 0.94
N ILE A 63 -1.12 2.85 1.29
CA ILE A 63 -0.61 3.16 2.63
C ILE A 63 -1.40 4.34 3.17
N VAL A 64 -1.94 4.21 4.37
CA VAL A 64 -2.66 5.30 5.03
C VAL A 64 -1.63 6.31 5.53
N THR A 65 -1.76 7.57 5.14
CA THR A 65 -0.87 8.63 5.61
C THR A 65 -1.55 9.54 6.62
N ASP A 66 -2.87 9.63 6.57
CA ASP A 66 -3.67 10.41 7.51
C ASP A 66 -5.08 9.85 7.56
N GLY A 67 -5.73 9.90 8.71
CA GLY A 67 -7.10 9.45 8.87
C GLY A 67 -7.20 7.98 9.28
N LYS A 68 -8.34 7.37 9.00
CA LYS A 68 -8.61 5.97 9.36
C LYS A 68 -9.57 5.33 8.38
N VAL A 69 -9.34 4.05 8.10
CA VAL A 69 -10.23 3.23 7.29
C VAL A 69 -10.61 1.98 8.04
N LYS A 70 -11.76 1.42 7.69
CA LYS A 70 -12.19 0.12 8.20
C LYS A 70 -12.13 -0.92 7.09
N LEU A 71 -11.73 -2.13 7.45
CA LEU A 71 -11.78 -3.32 6.61
C LEU A 71 -12.95 -4.18 7.08
N SER A 72 -13.77 -4.63 6.14
CA SER A 72 -14.93 -5.44 6.48
C SER A 72 -15.22 -6.50 5.41
N HIS A 73 -15.91 -7.56 5.83
CA HIS A 73 -16.49 -8.57 4.94
C HIS A 73 -18.00 -8.47 4.99
N SER A 74 -18.64 -8.78 3.87
CA SER A 74 -20.08 -9.01 3.84
C SER A 74 -20.35 -10.50 4.01
N SER A 75 -21.21 -10.85 4.94
CA SER A 75 -21.69 -12.22 5.08
C SER A 75 -22.81 -12.48 4.07
N ASP A 76 -23.17 -13.78 3.89
CA ASP A 76 -24.20 -14.19 2.93
C ASP A 76 -25.56 -13.55 3.20
N ASP A 77 -25.83 -13.20 4.44
CA ASP A 77 -27.07 -12.53 4.85
C ASP A 77 -27.00 -11.00 4.72
N GLY A 78 -25.92 -10.47 4.15
CA GLY A 78 -25.76 -9.04 3.91
C GLY A 78 -25.22 -8.25 5.08
N ARG A 79 -24.85 -8.90 6.19
CA ARG A 79 -24.27 -8.22 7.34
C ARG A 79 -22.81 -7.86 7.08
N GLU A 80 -22.44 -6.68 7.55
CA GLU A 80 -21.05 -6.25 7.56
C GLU A 80 -20.34 -6.77 8.80
N ASN A 81 -19.23 -7.46 8.60
CA ASN A 81 -18.39 -7.94 9.69
C ASN A 81 -17.08 -7.17 9.68
N LEU A 82 -16.85 -6.37 10.70
CA LEU A 82 -15.63 -5.59 10.81
C LEU A 82 -14.44 -6.51 11.07
N ILE A 83 -13.38 -6.35 10.25
CA ILE A 83 -12.14 -7.11 10.40
C ILE A 83 -11.12 -6.30 11.18
N ALA A 84 -10.92 -5.05 10.78
CA ALA A 84 -9.86 -4.19 11.33
C ALA A 84 -10.14 -2.73 11.05
N VAL A 85 -9.49 -1.87 11.84
CA VAL A 85 -9.41 -0.44 11.59
C VAL A 85 -7.94 -0.10 11.42
N LEU A 86 -7.60 0.56 10.33
CA LEU A 86 -6.21 0.92 9.99
C LEU A 86 -6.03 2.43 10.02
N GLY A 87 -4.92 2.86 10.59
CA GLY A 87 -4.54 4.27 10.68
C GLY A 87 -3.21 4.55 9.98
N PRO A 88 -2.63 5.75 10.22
CA PRO A 88 -1.42 6.17 9.53
C PRO A 88 -0.27 5.17 9.67
N GLY A 89 0.42 4.93 8.56
CA GLY A 89 1.53 3.98 8.48
C GLY A 89 1.12 2.55 8.17
N GLU A 90 -0.17 2.24 8.18
CA GLU A 90 -0.64 0.89 7.91
C GLU A 90 -0.92 0.68 6.43
N ILE A 91 -0.79 -0.57 5.98
CA ILE A 91 -0.70 -0.95 4.58
C ILE A 91 -1.87 -1.84 4.20
N ILE A 92 -2.39 -1.60 3.00
CA ILE A 92 -3.49 -2.37 2.43
C ILE A 92 -3.05 -2.96 1.10
N GLY A 93 -3.12 -4.28 0.97
CA GLY A 93 -2.91 -4.94 -0.30
C GLY A 93 -1.45 -5.07 -0.74
N GLU A 94 -0.53 -5.30 0.19
CA GLU A 94 0.89 -5.47 -0.12
C GLU A 94 1.12 -6.51 -1.23
N LEU A 95 0.39 -7.63 -1.17
CA LEU A 95 0.56 -8.70 -2.15
C LEU A 95 0.00 -8.34 -3.54
N SER A 96 -0.89 -7.36 -3.61
CA SER A 96 -1.41 -6.88 -4.90
C SER A 96 -0.36 -6.20 -5.76
N LEU A 97 0.80 -5.89 -5.19
CA LEU A 97 1.94 -5.42 -5.99
C LEU A 97 2.47 -6.48 -6.92
N PHE A 98 2.34 -7.74 -6.56
CA PHE A 98 2.97 -8.86 -7.27
C PHE A 98 1.97 -9.86 -7.82
N ASP A 99 0.84 -10.03 -7.16
CA ASP A 99 -0.17 -11.01 -7.51
C ASP A 99 -1.51 -10.31 -7.66
N LEU A 100 -1.92 -10.08 -8.90
CA LEU A 100 -3.20 -9.48 -9.20
C LEU A 100 -4.31 -10.47 -8.81
N GLY A 101 -5.31 -9.96 -8.09
CA GLY A 101 -6.40 -10.80 -7.65
C GLY A 101 -7.55 -9.97 -7.12
N ALA A 102 -8.65 -10.63 -6.78
CA ALA A 102 -9.81 -9.97 -6.21
C ALA A 102 -9.50 -9.49 -4.79
N ARG A 103 -10.04 -8.33 -4.42
CA ARG A 103 -9.93 -7.80 -3.06
C ARG A 103 -10.67 -8.72 -2.09
N SER A 104 -10.03 -9.06 -0.99
CA SER A 104 -10.59 -9.97 0.01
C SER A 104 -11.52 -9.28 1.00
N SER A 105 -11.53 -7.96 1.00
CA SER A 105 -12.36 -7.17 1.92
C SER A 105 -12.77 -5.85 1.29
N THR A 106 -13.77 -5.22 1.89
CA THR A 106 -14.17 -3.86 1.57
C THR A 106 -13.43 -2.90 2.48
N VAL A 107 -12.92 -1.79 1.91
CA VAL A 107 -12.22 -0.76 2.68
C VAL A 107 -12.93 0.57 2.49
N ALA A 108 -13.31 1.19 3.59
CA ALA A 108 -14.03 2.46 3.58
C ALA A 108 -13.47 3.40 4.66
N ALA A 109 -13.50 4.70 4.36
CA ALA A 109 -13.01 5.71 5.29
C ALA A 109 -14.02 5.93 6.42
N ILE A 110 -13.55 5.97 7.65
CA ILE A 110 -14.36 6.31 8.82
C ILE A 110 -14.05 7.71 9.34
N ALA A 111 -13.15 8.41 8.69
CA ALA A 111 -12.76 9.79 8.91
C ALA A 111 -12.20 10.33 7.60
N PRO A 112 -12.02 11.65 7.44
CA PRO A 112 -11.30 12.15 6.26
C PRO A 112 -9.92 11.50 6.21
N THR A 113 -9.56 10.91 5.07
CA THR A 113 -8.40 10.04 4.96
C THR A 113 -7.56 10.39 3.75
N ARG A 114 -6.24 10.29 3.89
CA ARG A 114 -5.28 10.37 2.80
C ARG A 114 -4.52 9.07 2.71
N LEU A 115 -4.33 8.62 1.48
CA LEU A 115 -3.56 7.41 1.20
C LEU A 115 -2.62 7.70 0.04
N VAL A 116 -1.51 6.98 0.01
CA VAL A 116 -0.66 6.92 -1.17
C VAL A 116 -0.74 5.50 -1.72
N SER A 117 -0.60 5.36 -3.02
CA SER A 117 -0.70 4.05 -3.67
C SER A 117 0.42 3.82 -4.65
N LEU A 118 0.76 2.54 -4.83
CA LEU A 118 1.74 2.10 -5.81
C LEU A 118 1.09 0.96 -6.59
N SER A 119 1.07 1.07 -7.92
CA SER A 119 0.41 0.07 -8.76
C SER A 119 1.33 -1.10 -9.07
N HIS A 120 0.70 -2.26 -9.33
CA HIS A 120 1.41 -3.44 -9.83
C HIS A 120 2.21 -3.11 -11.11
N LYS A 121 1.59 -2.37 -12.03
CA LYS A 121 2.21 -2.00 -13.29
C LYS A 121 3.51 -1.24 -13.08
N ASP A 122 3.47 -0.21 -12.21
CA ASP A 122 4.65 0.59 -11.92
C ASP A 122 5.71 -0.22 -11.17
N MET A 123 5.28 -1.09 -10.27
CA MET A 123 6.20 -1.96 -9.54
C MET A 123 6.92 -2.92 -10.48
N MET A 124 6.21 -3.54 -11.41
CA MET A 124 6.82 -4.46 -12.37
C MET A 124 7.80 -3.74 -13.28
N SER A 125 7.45 -2.56 -13.75
CA SER A 125 8.35 -1.73 -14.55
C SER A 125 9.62 -1.36 -13.78
N PHE A 126 9.45 -0.98 -12.53
CA PHE A 126 10.58 -0.61 -11.67
C PHE A 126 11.52 -1.80 -11.41
N ILE A 127 10.96 -2.97 -11.13
CA ILE A 127 11.73 -4.19 -10.90
C ILE A 127 12.55 -4.56 -12.13
N ASN A 128 11.98 -4.41 -13.33
CA ASN A 128 12.71 -4.69 -14.57
C ASN A 128 13.96 -3.83 -14.72
N GLN A 129 13.93 -2.61 -14.20
CA GLN A 129 15.06 -1.69 -14.22
C GLN A 129 15.99 -1.85 -13.02
N HIS A 130 15.52 -2.50 -11.95
CA HIS A 130 16.26 -2.66 -10.69
C HIS A 130 16.13 -4.11 -10.20
N PRO A 131 16.71 -5.08 -10.93
CA PRO A 131 16.52 -6.49 -10.60
C PRO A 131 17.08 -6.89 -9.23
N ASP A 132 18.10 -6.21 -8.73
CA ASP A 132 18.63 -6.49 -7.39
C ASP A 132 17.60 -6.25 -6.30
N MET A 133 16.71 -5.30 -6.52
CA MET A 133 15.63 -5.00 -5.60
C MET A 133 14.65 -6.18 -5.49
N ALA A 134 14.38 -6.84 -6.62
CA ALA A 134 13.52 -8.02 -6.64
C ALA A 134 14.09 -9.14 -5.78
N ILE A 135 15.40 -9.35 -5.83
CA ILE A 135 16.07 -10.37 -5.04
C ILE A 135 15.98 -10.05 -3.55
N THR A 136 16.16 -8.79 -3.18
CA THR A 136 16.01 -8.35 -1.79
C THR A 136 14.61 -8.66 -1.26
N MET A 137 13.59 -8.37 -2.06
CA MET A 137 12.20 -8.65 -1.68
C MET A 137 11.90 -10.14 -1.61
N LEU A 138 12.45 -10.93 -2.53
CA LEU A 138 12.29 -12.39 -2.50
C LEU A 138 12.89 -13.00 -1.22
N ARG A 139 14.03 -12.48 -0.77
CA ARG A 139 14.63 -12.92 0.48
C ARG A 139 13.74 -12.64 1.68
N GLU A 140 13.10 -11.48 1.70
CA GLU A 140 12.17 -11.11 2.76
C GLU A 140 10.95 -12.03 2.76
N LEU A 141 10.39 -12.31 1.59
CA LEU A 141 9.26 -13.23 1.46
C LEU A 141 9.63 -14.64 1.91
N ALA A 142 10.82 -15.12 1.52
CA ALA A 142 11.29 -16.44 1.92
C ALA A 142 11.46 -16.53 3.44
N ARG A 143 11.99 -15.48 4.05
CA ARG A 143 12.16 -15.41 5.50
C ARG A 143 10.81 -15.48 6.21
N ARG A 144 9.80 -14.77 5.72
CA ARG A 144 8.45 -14.79 6.29
C ARG A 144 7.84 -16.19 6.20
N LEU A 145 7.98 -16.85 5.05
CA LEU A 145 7.49 -18.21 4.85
C LEU A 145 8.14 -19.18 5.82
N ARG A 146 9.46 -19.08 6.00
CA ARG A 146 10.19 -19.92 6.93
C ARG A 146 9.70 -19.74 8.36
N ASN A 147 9.54 -18.51 8.80
CA ASN A 147 9.07 -18.20 10.15
C ASN A 147 7.65 -18.73 10.39
N THR A 148 6.80 -18.65 9.38
CA THR A 148 5.43 -19.17 9.45
C THR A 148 5.44 -20.70 9.58
N ASN A 149 6.29 -21.38 8.81
CA ASN A 149 6.37 -22.84 8.81
C ASN A 149 7.00 -23.41 10.08
N GLU A 150 7.82 -22.64 10.77
CA GLU A 150 8.49 -23.08 11.99
C GLU A 150 7.65 -22.89 13.25
N GLN A 151 6.49 -22.29 13.14
CA GLN A 151 5.58 -22.06 14.28
C GLN A 151 4.68 -23.25 14.57
#